data_36676e50577e3757365a3c1a047dd1f6
#
_entry.id   36676e50577e3757365a3c1a047dd1f6
#
_cell.length_a   1.000
_cell.length_b   1.000
_cell.length_c   1.000
_cell.angle_alpha   90.00
_cell.angle_beta   90.00
_cell.angle_gamma   90.00
#
_symmetry.space_group_name_H-M   'P 1'
#
loop_
_entity.id
_entity.type
_entity.pdbx_description
1 polymer ?
#
loop_
_entity_poly.entity_id
_entity_poly.type
_entity_poly.pdbx_seq_one_letter_code
_entity_poly.pdbx_strand_id
1 'polypeptide(L)'
;MAASQEREKAQKFMYELLRLMIARKASDLFITAGFPPAMKIDGKLTPVNNQSLTAQHSAELARAIMSDKQAAEFEATKECNFAVHPADIGRFRVNAFVQQARVGLVLRTITTKIPNLDEMGLPAVLKDISMTKRGLVVLVGGTGSGSQPASPR
;
A
#
# COMPACT_ATOMS: atom_id res chain seq x y z
N MET A 1 4.41 -12.48 28.29
CA MET A 1 5.19 -13.36 27.37
C MET A 1 4.36 -13.84 26.19
N ALA A 2 3.15 -14.37 26.35
CA ALA A 2 2.31 -14.84 25.22
C ALA A 2 1.95 -13.73 24.21
N ALA A 3 1.55 -12.55 24.66
CA ALA A 3 1.17 -11.43 23.78
C ALA A 3 2.33 -10.92 22.90
N SER A 4 3.57 -11.00 23.38
CA SER A 4 4.76 -10.64 22.60
C SER A 4 5.02 -11.63 21.46
N GLN A 5 4.84 -12.92 21.72
CA GLN A 5 5.02 -13.97 20.72
C GLN A 5 3.93 -13.95 19.63
N GLU A 6 2.70 -13.62 20.00
CA GLU A 6 1.60 -13.46 19.04
C GLU A 6 1.82 -12.25 18.15
N ARG A 7 2.28 -11.12 18.72
CA ARG A 7 2.64 -9.93 17.95
C ARG A 7 3.77 -10.20 16.95
N GLU A 8 4.81 -10.92 17.36
CA GLU A 8 5.94 -11.28 16.49
C GLU A 8 5.49 -12.20 15.35
N LYS A 9 4.62 -13.18 15.62
CA LYS A 9 4.06 -14.06 14.58
C LYS A 9 3.21 -13.27 13.58
N ALA A 10 2.34 -12.39 14.08
CA ALA A 10 1.52 -11.52 13.22
C ALA A 10 2.36 -10.59 12.37
N GLN A 11 3.42 -10.00 12.94
CA GLN A 11 4.36 -9.15 12.21
C GLN A 11 5.12 -9.93 11.12
N LYS A 12 5.61 -11.12 11.44
CA LYS A 12 6.28 -12.00 10.48
C LYS A 12 5.36 -12.34 9.31
N PHE A 13 4.14 -12.75 9.59
CA PHE A 13 3.14 -13.04 8.56
C PHE A 13 2.84 -11.82 7.68
N MET A 14 2.70 -10.64 8.29
CA MET A 14 2.50 -9.40 7.54
C MET A 14 3.69 -9.11 6.61
N TYR A 15 4.93 -9.28 7.09
CA TYR A 15 6.12 -9.07 6.27
C TYR A 15 6.23 -10.07 5.12
N GLU A 16 5.79 -11.32 5.32
CA GLU A 16 5.70 -12.30 4.23
C GLU A 16 4.69 -11.85 3.15
N LEU A 17 3.54 -11.32 3.55
CA LEU A 17 2.57 -10.73 2.62
C LEU A 17 3.15 -9.53 1.86
N LEU A 18 3.90 -8.66 2.52
CA LEU A 18 4.54 -7.51 1.88
C LEU A 18 5.64 -7.94 0.89
N ARG A 19 6.44 -8.96 1.22
CA ARG A 19 7.40 -9.54 0.27
C ARG A 19 6.70 -10.11 -0.95
N LEU A 20 5.59 -10.80 -0.74
CA LEU A 20 4.79 -11.36 -1.82
C LEU A 20 4.17 -10.26 -2.69
N MET A 21 3.74 -9.12 -2.12
CA MET A 21 3.31 -7.95 -2.88
C MET A 21 4.38 -7.48 -3.87
N ILE A 22 5.61 -7.33 -3.39
CA ILE A 22 6.74 -6.89 -4.23
C ILE A 22 7.04 -7.94 -5.31
N ALA A 23 7.12 -9.23 -4.94
CA ALA A 23 7.42 -10.32 -5.87
C ALA A 23 6.38 -10.44 -6.99
N ARG A 24 5.10 -10.22 -6.67
CA ARG A 24 3.98 -10.27 -7.63
C ARG A 24 3.68 -8.93 -8.30
N LYS A 25 4.43 -7.88 -8.01
CA LYS A 25 4.19 -6.50 -8.49
C LYS A 25 2.77 -6.02 -8.20
N ALA A 26 2.23 -6.42 -7.04
CA ALA A 26 0.90 -6.00 -6.62
C ALA A 26 0.90 -4.51 -6.22
N SER A 27 -0.14 -3.79 -6.60
CA SER A 27 -0.31 -2.38 -6.23
C SER A 27 -0.86 -2.21 -4.82
N ASP A 28 -1.79 -3.06 -4.44
CA ASP A 28 -2.49 -2.99 -3.15
C ASP A 28 -2.63 -4.38 -2.53
N LEU A 29 -2.64 -4.43 -1.20
CA LEU A 29 -2.99 -5.59 -0.37
C LEU A 29 -4.18 -5.22 0.50
N PHE A 30 -5.19 -6.07 0.49
CA PHE A 30 -6.41 -5.94 1.28
C PHE A 30 -6.46 -7.00 2.36
N ILE A 31 -6.66 -6.59 3.59
CA ILE A 31 -6.84 -7.44 4.76
C ILE A 31 -8.18 -7.08 5.38
N THR A 32 -9.12 -8.01 5.33
CA THR A 32 -10.49 -7.79 5.82
C THR A 32 -10.97 -9.06 6.52
N ALA A 33 -11.63 -8.90 7.66
CA ALA A 33 -12.22 -10.02 8.38
C ALA A 33 -13.32 -10.71 7.55
N GLY A 34 -13.33 -12.04 7.57
CA GLY A 34 -14.28 -12.86 6.80
C GLY A 34 -13.81 -13.19 5.39
N PHE A 35 -12.69 -12.65 4.95
CA PHE A 35 -12.11 -12.88 3.62
C PHE A 35 -10.65 -13.29 3.73
N PRO A 36 -10.11 -14.03 2.75
CA PRO A 36 -8.67 -14.24 2.67
C PRO A 36 -7.95 -12.94 2.31
N PRO A 37 -6.68 -12.77 2.72
CA PRO A 37 -5.86 -11.67 2.22
C PRO A 37 -5.86 -11.67 0.70
N ALA A 38 -6.08 -10.50 0.10
CA ALA A 38 -6.16 -10.38 -1.35
C ALA A 38 -5.26 -9.25 -1.86
N MET A 39 -4.64 -9.48 -3.02
CA MET A 39 -3.76 -8.53 -3.68
C MET A 39 -4.36 -8.03 -4.98
N LYS A 40 -4.15 -6.76 -5.28
CA LYS A 40 -4.50 -6.20 -6.59
C LYS A 40 -3.28 -6.29 -7.50
N ILE A 41 -3.39 -7.12 -8.54
CA ILE A 41 -2.34 -7.37 -9.53
C ILE A 41 -2.94 -7.05 -10.91
N ASP A 42 -2.32 -6.12 -11.64
CA ASP A 42 -2.79 -5.65 -12.95
C ASP A 42 -4.29 -5.28 -12.96
N GLY A 43 -4.72 -4.60 -11.89
CA GLY A 43 -6.10 -4.16 -11.71
C GLY A 43 -7.09 -5.25 -11.23
N LYS A 44 -6.68 -6.52 -11.17
CA LYS A 44 -7.50 -7.65 -10.72
C LYS A 44 -7.23 -8.01 -9.27
N LEU A 45 -8.29 -8.28 -8.52
CA LEU A 45 -8.20 -8.73 -7.14
C LEU A 45 -7.94 -10.25 -7.13
N THR A 46 -6.82 -10.66 -6.53
CA THR A 46 -6.39 -12.06 -6.47
C THR A 46 -6.18 -12.45 -5.00
N PRO A 47 -6.88 -13.45 -4.46
CA PRO A 47 -6.64 -13.93 -3.11
C PRO A 47 -5.24 -14.56 -3.00
N VAL A 48 -4.60 -14.35 -1.85
CA VAL A 48 -3.27 -14.91 -1.57
C VAL A 48 -3.35 -16.40 -1.27
N ASN A 49 -4.39 -16.77 -0.52
CA ASN A 49 -4.71 -18.14 -0.12
C ASN A 49 -6.22 -18.30 -0.01
N ASN A 50 -6.69 -19.48 0.39
CA ASN A 50 -8.11 -19.78 0.56
C ASN A 50 -8.58 -19.65 2.02
N GLN A 51 -7.72 -19.18 2.93
CA GLN A 51 -8.03 -19.10 4.35
C GLN A 51 -8.54 -17.71 4.71
N SER A 52 -9.79 -17.62 5.12
CA SER A 52 -10.41 -16.38 5.58
C SER A 52 -9.87 -15.96 6.94
N LEU A 53 -9.62 -14.66 7.09
CA LEU A 53 -9.19 -14.06 8.35
C LEU A 53 -10.37 -13.88 9.30
N THR A 54 -10.16 -14.18 10.59
CA THR A 54 -11.11 -13.80 11.62
C THR A 54 -10.99 -12.32 11.96
N ALA A 55 -12.00 -11.76 12.65
CA ALA A 55 -11.94 -10.38 13.14
C ALA A 55 -10.76 -10.16 14.11
N GLN A 56 -10.42 -11.16 14.90
CA GLN A 56 -9.27 -11.12 15.79
C GLN A 56 -7.96 -11.10 15.00
N HIS A 57 -7.78 -11.98 14.00
CA HIS A 57 -6.57 -11.99 13.17
C HIS A 57 -6.35 -10.68 12.44
N SER A 58 -7.39 -10.06 11.87
CA SER A 58 -7.23 -8.76 11.19
C SER A 58 -6.81 -7.64 12.15
N ALA A 59 -7.33 -7.64 13.38
CA ALA A 59 -6.93 -6.69 14.41
C ALA A 59 -5.48 -6.91 14.90
N GLU A 60 -5.07 -8.16 15.09
CA GLU A 60 -3.70 -8.52 15.46
C GLU A 60 -2.69 -8.11 14.37
N LEU A 61 -3.02 -8.34 13.10
CA LEU A 61 -2.18 -7.91 11.97
C LEU A 61 -2.02 -6.40 11.90
N ALA A 62 -3.11 -5.65 12.16
CA ALA A 62 -3.06 -4.19 12.23
C ALA A 62 -2.13 -3.72 13.35
N ARG A 63 -2.33 -4.25 14.56
CA ARG A 63 -1.51 -3.91 15.75
C ARG A 63 -0.04 -4.27 15.59
N ALA A 64 0.25 -5.36 14.88
CA ALA A 64 1.62 -5.84 14.69
C ALA A 64 2.52 -4.87 13.92
N ILE A 65 1.94 -4.05 13.02
CA ILE A 65 2.66 -3.08 12.18
C ILE A 65 2.50 -1.63 12.64
N MET A 66 1.68 -1.37 13.65
CA MET A 66 1.50 -0.06 14.26
C MET A 66 2.51 0.18 15.38
N SER A 67 3.00 1.41 15.49
CA SER A 67 3.65 1.90 16.71
C SER A 67 2.61 2.10 17.81
N ASP A 68 3.05 2.24 19.06
CA ASP A 68 2.13 2.45 20.18
C ASP A 68 1.31 3.74 20.05
N LYS A 69 1.92 4.80 19.49
CA LYS A 69 1.24 6.07 19.19
C LYS A 69 0.14 5.87 18.14
N GLN A 70 0.44 5.19 17.04
CA GLN A 70 -0.52 4.91 15.97
C GLN A 70 -1.66 4.01 16.44
N ALA A 71 -1.35 3.06 17.29
CA ALA A 71 -2.33 2.19 17.89
C ALA A 71 -3.31 2.95 18.81
N ALA A 72 -2.81 3.88 19.63
CA ALA A 72 -3.65 4.75 20.46
C ALA A 72 -4.54 5.67 19.61
N GLU A 73 -4.00 6.25 18.54
CA GLU A 73 -4.77 7.05 17.58
C GLU A 73 -5.86 6.21 16.92
N PHE A 74 -5.53 5.01 16.46
CA PHE A 74 -6.49 4.09 15.83
C PHE A 74 -7.61 3.66 16.78
N GLU A 75 -7.31 3.41 18.05
CA GLU A 75 -8.31 3.09 19.07
C GLU A 75 -9.28 4.25 19.32
N ALA A 76 -8.79 5.49 19.27
CA ALA A 76 -9.58 6.69 19.49
C ALA A 76 -10.42 7.06 18.27
N THR A 77 -9.83 7.06 17.08
CA THR A 77 -10.46 7.61 15.85
C THR A 77 -11.09 6.54 14.97
N LYS A 78 -10.76 5.25 15.18
CA LYS A 78 -11.17 4.10 14.35
C LYS A 78 -10.62 4.15 12.92
N GLU A 79 -9.67 5.03 12.66
CA GLU A 79 -8.93 5.17 11.42
C GLU A 79 -7.50 5.63 11.70
N CYS A 80 -6.53 5.10 10.96
CA CYS A 80 -5.15 5.56 11.04
C CYS A 80 -4.44 5.38 9.69
N ASN A 81 -3.81 6.45 9.22
CA ASN A 81 -2.99 6.45 8.00
C ASN A 81 -1.52 6.57 8.39
N PHE A 82 -0.70 5.63 7.99
CA PHE A 82 0.73 5.63 8.30
C PHE A 82 1.54 4.95 7.20
N ALA A 83 2.85 5.05 7.30
CA ALA A 83 3.77 4.34 6.41
C ALA A 83 4.57 3.31 7.20
N VAL A 84 4.82 2.16 6.58
CA VAL A 84 5.74 1.15 7.09
C VAL A 84 6.89 0.96 6.11
N HIS A 85 8.07 0.76 6.64
CA HIS A 85 9.29 0.56 5.87
C HIS A 85 10.09 -0.61 6.44
N PRO A 86 9.62 -1.86 6.27
CA PRO A 86 10.39 -3.02 6.70
C PRO A 86 11.71 -3.07 5.94
N ALA A 87 12.81 -3.36 6.66
CA ALA A 87 14.12 -3.50 6.05
C ALA A 87 14.07 -4.55 4.92
N ASP A 88 14.75 -4.25 3.81
CA ASP A 88 14.93 -5.14 2.65
C ASP A 88 13.63 -5.57 1.91
N ILE A 89 12.47 -4.97 2.24
CA ILE A 89 11.21 -5.28 1.56
C ILE A 89 10.75 -4.12 0.70
N GLY A 90 10.61 -2.92 1.27
CA GLY A 90 10.13 -1.75 0.56
C GLY A 90 9.37 -0.79 1.45
N ARG A 91 8.71 0.16 0.82
CA ARG A 91 7.93 1.18 1.50
C ARG A 91 6.45 1.06 1.15
N PHE A 92 5.60 1.08 2.16
CA PHE A 92 4.16 0.90 2.01
C PHE A 92 3.39 1.97 2.76
N ARG A 93 2.34 2.47 2.14
CA ARG A 93 1.34 3.29 2.81
C ARG A 93 0.24 2.36 3.32
N VAL A 94 -0.13 2.53 4.57
CA VAL A 94 -1.16 1.74 5.23
C VAL A 94 -2.31 2.65 5.61
N ASN A 95 -3.52 2.26 5.26
CA ASN A 95 -4.76 2.77 5.81
C ASN A 95 -5.39 1.65 6.63
N ALA A 96 -5.54 1.86 7.92
CA ALA A 96 -6.25 0.99 8.83
C ALA A 96 -7.57 1.66 9.23
N PHE A 97 -8.66 0.91 9.21
CA PHE A 97 -9.99 1.43 9.50
C PHE A 97 -10.86 0.38 10.20
N VAL A 98 -11.92 0.82 10.84
CA VAL A 98 -12.93 -0.05 11.43
C VAL A 98 -14.24 0.11 10.66
N GLN A 99 -14.75 -0.97 10.12
CA GLN A 99 -16.04 -1.04 9.45
C GLN A 99 -16.85 -2.20 10.03
N GLN A 100 -18.10 -1.94 10.41
CA GLN A 100 -18.98 -2.93 11.05
C GLN A 100 -18.32 -3.64 12.24
N ALA A 101 -17.66 -2.87 13.11
CA ALA A 101 -16.89 -3.35 14.26
C ALA A 101 -15.73 -4.33 13.93
N ARG A 102 -15.27 -4.37 12.67
CA ARG A 102 -14.16 -5.20 12.21
C ARG A 102 -13.03 -4.34 11.66
N VAL A 103 -11.81 -4.72 11.97
CA VAL A 103 -10.61 -4.04 11.47
C VAL A 103 -10.34 -4.46 10.05
N GLY A 104 -10.13 -3.47 9.17
CA GLY A 104 -9.67 -3.64 7.81
C GLY A 104 -8.37 -2.87 7.59
N LEU A 105 -7.53 -3.36 6.67
CA LEU A 105 -6.29 -2.73 6.25
C LEU A 105 -6.22 -2.70 4.73
N VAL A 106 -5.79 -1.58 4.20
CA VAL A 106 -5.37 -1.44 2.81
C VAL A 106 -3.93 -0.96 2.81
N LEU A 107 -3.04 -1.75 2.21
CA LEU A 107 -1.64 -1.43 2.07
C LEU A 107 -1.32 -1.17 0.60
N ARG A 108 -0.67 -0.05 0.30
CA ARG A 108 -0.25 0.33 -1.04
C ARG A 108 1.26 0.40 -1.15
N THR A 109 1.81 -0.21 -2.17
CA THR A 109 3.25 -0.11 -2.48
C THR A 109 3.60 1.32 -2.89
N ILE A 110 4.60 1.91 -2.23
CA ILE A 110 5.18 3.19 -2.65
C ILE A 110 6.41 2.88 -3.50
N THR A 111 6.29 3.13 -4.79
CA THR A 111 7.43 2.98 -5.71
C THR A 111 8.44 4.08 -5.43
N THR A 112 9.63 3.69 -4.99
CA THR A 112 10.74 4.63 -4.72
C THR A 112 11.57 4.91 -5.96
N LYS A 113 11.52 4.03 -6.96
CA LYS A 113 12.19 4.23 -8.24
C LYS A 113 11.36 5.16 -9.11
N ILE A 114 11.85 6.38 -9.30
CA ILE A 114 11.27 7.31 -10.26
C ILE A 114 11.69 6.82 -11.65
N PRO A 115 10.75 6.43 -12.53
CA PRO A 115 11.10 6.01 -13.88
C PRO A 115 11.68 7.19 -14.66
N ASN A 116 12.68 6.91 -15.49
CA ASN A 116 13.23 7.93 -16.38
C ASN A 116 12.23 8.21 -17.53
N LEU A 117 12.18 9.45 -18.01
CA LEU A 117 11.27 9.83 -19.11
C LEU A 117 11.47 8.95 -20.36
N ASP A 118 12.70 8.50 -20.61
CA ASP A 118 13.01 7.61 -21.72
C ASP A 118 12.40 6.20 -21.55
N GLU A 119 12.38 5.69 -20.33
CA GLU A 119 11.79 4.40 -19.99
C GLU A 119 10.26 4.38 -20.07
N MET A 120 9.65 5.56 -19.99
CA MET A 120 8.19 5.73 -20.01
C MET A 120 7.61 5.77 -21.44
N GLY A 121 8.44 5.77 -22.48
CA GLY A 121 7.97 5.85 -23.87
C GLY A 121 7.25 7.16 -24.22
N LEU A 122 7.52 8.23 -23.47
CA LEU A 122 6.89 9.52 -23.66
C LEU A 122 7.57 10.31 -24.80
N PRO A 123 6.84 11.21 -25.51
CA PRO A 123 7.42 12.05 -26.55
C PRO A 123 8.62 12.86 -26.05
N ALA A 124 9.69 12.92 -26.86
CA ALA A 124 10.93 13.63 -26.51
C ALA A 124 10.71 15.10 -26.14
N VAL A 125 9.69 15.74 -26.71
CA VAL A 125 9.33 17.14 -26.44
C VAL A 125 9.06 17.38 -24.94
N LEU A 126 8.68 16.36 -24.16
CA LEU A 126 8.47 16.51 -22.72
C LEU A 126 9.76 16.81 -21.96
N LYS A 127 10.92 16.39 -22.46
CA LYS A 127 12.21 16.77 -21.89
C LYS A 127 12.47 18.27 -22.02
N ASP A 128 12.20 18.81 -23.21
CA ASP A 128 12.40 20.25 -23.49
C ASP A 128 11.42 21.10 -22.68
N ILE A 129 10.16 20.64 -22.60
CA ILE A 129 9.11 21.28 -21.80
C ILE A 129 9.47 21.29 -20.32
N SER A 130 10.00 20.17 -19.78
CA SER A 130 10.37 20.07 -18.36
C SER A 130 11.53 21.00 -17.97
N MET A 131 12.36 21.42 -18.93
CA MET A 131 13.48 22.34 -18.74
C MET A 131 13.08 23.83 -18.94
N THR A 132 11.84 24.08 -19.34
CA THR A 132 11.35 25.45 -19.60
C THR A 132 11.13 26.21 -18.30
N LYS A 133 11.82 27.32 -18.09
CA LYS A 133 11.78 28.10 -16.84
C LYS A 133 10.54 29.00 -16.69
N ARG A 134 9.79 29.25 -17.74
CA ARG A 134 8.63 30.15 -17.73
C ARG A 134 7.54 29.62 -18.65
N GLY A 135 6.29 29.86 -18.27
CA GLY A 135 5.11 29.42 -19.00
C GLY A 135 4.27 28.40 -18.24
N LEU A 136 3.12 28.06 -18.77
CA LEU A 136 2.22 27.04 -18.29
C LEU A 136 2.13 25.91 -19.30
N VAL A 137 2.36 24.69 -18.88
CA VAL A 137 2.14 23.49 -19.70
C VAL A 137 0.96 22.72 -19.10
N VAL A 138 -0.05 22.48 -19.92
CA VAL A 138 -1.26 21.76 -19.50
C VAL A 138 -1.31 20.42 -20.23
N LEU A 139 -1.31 19.32 -19.45
CA LEU A 139 -1.53 17.97 -19.95
C LEU A 139 -3.01 17.64 -19.79
N VAL A 140 -3.69 17.35 -20.88
CA VAL A 140 -5.13 17.04 -20.89
C VAL A 140 -5.33 15.60 -21.33
N GLY A 141 -6.16 14.88 -20.58
CA GLY A 141 -6.51 13.50 -20.89
C GLY A 141 -7.68 12.99 -20.05
N GLY A 142 -8.36 11.99 -20.54
CA GLY A 142 -9.41 11.31 -19.79
C GLY A 142 -8.83 10.52 -18.59
N THR A 143 -9.68 10.15 -17.66
CA THR A 143 -9.31 9.31 -16.51
C THR A 143 -8.74 7.98 -17.01
N GLY A 144 -7.51 7.64 -16.61
CA GLY A 144 -6.84 6.41 -17.04
C GLY A 144 -6.09 6.51 -18.38
N SER A 145 -6.02 7.70 -19.02
CA SER A 145 -5.30 7.90 -20.28
C SER A 145 -3.78 8.04 -20.13
N GLY A 146 -3.22 7.79 -18.94
CA GLY A 146 -1.78 7.85 -18.70
C GLY A 146 -1.23 9.23 -18.37
N SER A 147 -2.08 10.25 -18.16
CA SER A 147 -1.64 11.61 -17.80
C SER A 147 -1.07 11.72 -16.37
N GLN A 148 -1.35 10.75 -15.49
CA GLN A 148 -0.89 10.77 -14.10
C GLN A 148 0.56 10.33 -13.85
N PRO A 149 1.16 9.38 -14.61
CA PRO A 149 2.55 8.98 -14.36
C PRO A 149 3.58 10.08 -14.60
N ALA A 150 3.25 11.09 -15.38
CA ALA A 150 4.14 12.20 -15.72
C ALA A 150 4.16 13.32 -14.67
N SER A 151 3.30 13.27 -13.66
CA SER A 151 3.25 14.26 -12.58
C SER A 151 4.11 13.79 -11.40
N PRO A 152 5.20 14.48 -11.07
CA PRO A 152 5.92 14.22 -9.83
C PRO A 152 5.02 14.59 -8.65
N ARG A 153 4.79 13.66 -7.74
CA ARG A 153 4.20 13.92 -6.43
C ARG A 153 5.29 14.11 -5.39
#